data_4836d006a8d89cd2bc9b8067612fd3e8
#
_entry.id   4836d006a8d89cd2bc9b8067612fd3e8
#
_cell.length_a   1.000
_cell.length_b   1.000
_cell.length_c   1.000
_cell.angle_alpha   90.00
_cell.angle_beta   90.00
_cell.angle_gamma   90.00
#
_symmetry.space_group_name_H-M   'P 1'
#
loop_
_entity.id
_entity.type
_entity.pdbx_description
1 polymer ?
#
loop_
_entity_poly.entity_id
_entity_poly.type
_entity_poly.pdbx_seq_one_letter_code
_entity_poly.pdbx_strand_id
1 'polypeptide(L)'
;CSMTDLLLHNARLIDPARGIDATGHIAVTDGAITAAGTGEPDKASMKAAAQSIDCGGACLAPGLIDMRVQTSDPGAEQRAALAPLLHAAAAGGITRCVALPDARPVIDDASMIDSLSLRATRIDGARIFLYGAATTGLQGKAMAELGMMAGAGAVGFANGTRTIMDSLVMRRLLSYCSMLEKPLVQHCEDHALTAGSEMNESETSTRWGLIGAPAAAEAMIIDRDLHLVRTTGARYHAAHISTRDAVDSIRRAKDEGLAVTADTAPPYFMLNELSAVSYTHLTLPTNHPV
;
A
#
# COMPACT_ATOMS: atom_id res chain seq x y z
N CYS A 1 -17.83 33.50 -11.39
CA CYS A 1 -18.23 32.08 -11.21
C CYS A 1 -17.29 31.26 -12.08
N SER A 2 -16.48 30.42 -11.50
CA SER A 2 -15.71 29.43 -12.26
C SER A 2 -16.69 28.44 -12.91
N MET A 3 -16.52 28.20 -14.18
CA MET A 3 -17.34 27.24 -14.93
C MET A 3 -16.99 25.82 -14.41
N THR A 4 -18.00 24.97 -14.25
CA THR A 4 -17.78 23.56 -13.96
C THR A 4 -17.10 22.90 -15.16
N ASP A 5 -15.93 22.30 -14.97
CA ASP A 5 -15.19 21.68 -16.06
C ASP A 5 -15.83 20.34 -16.46
N LEU A 6 -16.22 19.55 -15.46
CA LEU A 6 -16.78 18.21 -15.65
C LEU A 6 -17.95 17.98 -14.69
N LEU A 7 -19.07 17.52 -15.23
CA LEU A 7 -20.22 17.04 -14.48
C LEU A 7 -20.46 15.55 -14.78
N LEU A 8 -20.36 14.70 -13.76
CA LEU A 8 -20.75 13.29 -13.82
C LEU A 8 -22.13 13.16 -13.19
N HIS A 9 -23.10 12.61 -13.90
CA HIS A 9 -24.48 12.48 -13.39
C HIS A 9 -25.04 11.07 -13.68
N ASN A 10 -26.22 10.78 -13.10
CA ASN A 10 -26.84 9.46 -13.19
C ASN A 10 -25.86 8.34 -12.78
N ALA A 11 -25.10 8.59 -11.72
CA ALA A 11 -24.13 7.65 -11.17
C ALA A 11 -24.62 7.10 -9.83
N ARG A 12 -24.34 5.83 -9.51
CA ARG A 12 -24.43 5.32 -8.16
C ARG A 12 -23.21 5.78 -7.39
N LEU A 13 -23.37 6.79 -6.54
CA LEU A 13 -22.30 7.29 -5.67
C LEU A 13 -22.08 6.32 -4.51
N ILE A 14 -20.86 5.88 -4.34
CA ILE A 14 -20.44 5.01 -3.24
C ILE A 14 -19.32 5.71 -2.48
N ASP A 15 -19.62 6.21 -1.28
CA ASP A 15 -18.62 6.82 -0.37
C ASP A 15 -18.80 6.22 1.03
N PRO A 16 -18.05 5.15 1.36
CA PRO A 16 -18.17 4.49 2.66
C PRO A 16 -17.83 5.39 3.85
N ALA A 17 -16.92 6.37 3.66
CA ALA A 17 -16.50 7.28 4.72
C ALA A 17 -17.63 8.21 5.15
N ARG A 18 -18.54 8.54 4.22
CA ARG A 18 -19.74 9.37 4.46
C ARG A 18 -21.01 8.57 4.58
N GLY A 19 -20.96 7.24 4.41
CA GLY A 19 -22.14 6.37 4.40
C GLY A 19 -23.06 6.61 3.19
N ILE A 20 -22.53 7.07 2.05
CA ILE A 20 -23.33 7.35 0.85
C ILE A 20 -23.32 6.10 -0.03
N ASP A 21 -24.52 5.63 -0.38
CA ASP A 21 -24.81 4.69 -1.46
C ASP A 21 -26.15 5.08 -2.08
N ALA A 22 -26.09 5.95 -3.10
CA ALA A 22 -27.30 6.52 -3.72
C ALA A 22 -26.99 7.01 -5.13
N THR A 23 -28.01 7.08 -5.98
CA THR A 23 -27.91 7.76 -7.28
C THR A 23 -27.64 9.26 -7.07
N GLY A 24 -26.69 9.80 -7.84
CA GLY A 24 -26.31 11.20 -7.68
C GLY A 24 -25.41 11.73 -8.77
N HIS A 25 -24.74 12.84 -8.47
CA HIS A 25 -23.86 13.55 -9.38
C HIS A 25 -22.65 14.16 -8.67
N ILE A 26 -21.59 14.40 -9.42
CA ILE A 26 -20.37 15.09 -8.97
C ILE A 26 -20.01 16.17 -9.98
N ALA A 27 -19.72 17.38 -9.49
CA ALA A 27 -19.16 18.47 -10.29
C ALA A 27 -17.69 18.68 -9.92
N VAL A 28 -16.87 18.87 -10.95
CA VAL A 28 -15.44 19.11 -10.83
C VAL A 28 -15.10 20.44 -11.47
N THR A 29 -14.29 21.24 -10.80
CA THR A 29 -13.77 22.53 -11.30
C THR A 29 -12.30 22.63 -10.89
N ASP A 30 -11.42 22.99 -11.82
CA ASP A 30 -9.97 23.09 -11.60
C ASP A 30 -9.37 21.82 -10.95
N GLY A 31 -9.85 20.64 -11.38
CA GLY A 31 -9.38 19.34 -10.88
C GLY A 31 -9.83 18.98 -9.45
N ALA A 32 -10.72 19.78 -8.84
CA ALA A 32 -11.26 19.55 -7.52
C ALA A 32 -12.79 19.27 -7.57
N ILE A 33 -13.27 18.36 -6.72
CA ILE A 33 -14.71 18.14 -6.56
C ILE A 33 -15.30 19.35 -5.83
N THR A 34 -16.13 20.11 -6.53
CA THR A 34 -16.78 21.32 -6.00
C THR A 34 -18.20 21.07 -5.51
N ALA A 35 -18.85 20.03 -6.02
CA ALA A 35 -20.15 19.59 -5.53
C ALA A 35 -20.27 18.07 -5.66
N ALA A 36 -20.96 17.47 -4.69
CA ALA A 36 -21.42 16.08 -4.73
C ALA A 36 -22.81 16.04 -4.09
N GLY A 37 -23.79 15.54 -4.83
CA GLY A 37 -25.17 15.53 -4.39
C GLY A 37 -25.89 14.25 -4.79
N THR A 38 -26.91 13.85 -3.99
CA THR A 38 -27.83 12.78 -4.36
C THR A 38 -28.92 13.28 -5.30
N GLY A 39 -29.39 12.43 -6.20
CA GLY A 39 -30.36 12.77 -7.24
C GLY A 39 -29.71 13.45 -8.48
N GLU A 40 -30.57 13.85 -9.40
CA GLU A 40 -30.14 14.51 -10.63
C GLU A 40 -29.69 15.96 -10.38
N PRO A 41 -28.66 16.45 -11.08
CA PRO A 41 -28.30 17.85 -11.03
C PRO A 41 -29.39 18.70 -11.69
N ASP A 42 -29.45 19.98 -11.33
CA ASP A 42 -30.36 20.89 -12.01
C ASP A 42 -29.96 21.12 -13.46
N LYS A 43 -30.94 21.47 -14.31
CA LYS A 43 -30.74 21.67 -15.73
C LYS A 43 -29.79 22.84 -16.05
N ALA A 44 -29.67 23.81 -15.16
CA ALA A 44 -28.76 24.93 -15.34
C ALA A 44 -27.30 24.48 -15.16
N SER A 45 -27.03 23.70 -14.13
CA SER A 45 -25.71 23.07 -13.87
C SER A 45 -25.28 22.15 -15.02
N MET A 46 -26.21 21.37 -15.58
CA MET A 46 -25.92 20.51 -16.75
C MET A 46 -25.52 21.33 -17.99
N LYS A 47 -26.15 22.46 -18.22
CA LYS A 47 -25.83 23.33 -19.35
C LYS A 47 -24.58 24.20 -19.15
N ALA A 48 -24.25 24.50 -17.89
CA ALA A 48 -23.09 25.32 -17.54
C ALA A 48 -21.77 24.54 -17.49
N ALA A 49 -21.83 23.20 -17.43
CA ALA A 49 -20.65 22.35 -17.43
C ALA A 49 -20.01 22.33 -18.84
N ALA A 50 -18.69 22.43 -18.89
CA ALA A 50 -17.93 22.32 -20.13
C ALA A 50 -18.05 20.90 -20.73
N GLN A 51 -18.10 19.90 -19.87
CA GLN A 51 -18.34 18.50 -20.22
C GLN A 51 -19.36 17.90 -19.25
N SER A 52 -20.38 17.23 -19.78
CA SER A 52 -21.37 16.48 -18.99
C SER A 52 -21.40 15.02 -19.45
N ILE A 53 -21.24 14.08 -18.52
CA ILE A 53 -21.22 12.65 -18.78
C ILE A 53 -22.36 11.98 -18.02
N ASP A 54 -23.26 11.32 -18.74
CA ASP A 54 -24.24 10.41 -18.17
C ASP A 54 -23.55 9.07 -17.85
N CYS A 55 -23.46 8.73 -16.59
CA CYS A 55 -22.81 7.48 -16.13
C CYS A 55 -23.69 6.25 -16.30
N GLY A 56 -24.95 6.40 -16.75
CA GLY A 56 -25.85 5.25 -17.02
C GLY A 56 -26.08 4.34 -15.81
N GLY A 57 -26.02 4.85 -14.59
CA GLY A 57 -26.14 4.07 -13.37
C GLY A 57 -24.84 3.36 -12.94
N ALA A 58 -23.71 3.60 -13.62
CA ALA A 58 -22.43 3.04 -13.20
C ALA A 58 -22.01 3.55 -11.82
N CYS A 59 -21.24 2.74 -11.10
CA CYS A 59 -20.71 3.10 -9.79
C CYS A 59 -19.62 4.17 -9.92
N LEU A 60 -19.73 5.20 -9.11
CA LEU A 60 -18.73 6.24 -8.95
C LEU A 60 -18.28 6.27 -7.48
N ALA A 61 -17.04 5.92 -7.26
CA ALA A 61 -16.43 5.81 -5.94
C ALA A 61 -15.09 6.57 -5.89
N PRO A 62 -14.55 6.87 -4.70
CA PRO A 62 -13.18 7.32 -4.57
C PRO A 62 -12.23 6.34 -5.27
N GLY A 63 -11.27 6.87 -6.01
CA GLY A 63 -10.28 6.03 -6.69
C GLY A 63 -9.50 5.18 -5.71
N LEU A 64 -9.19 3.95 -6.10
CA LEU A 64 -8.43 3.02 -5.28
C LEU A 64 -7.00 3.54 -5.05
N ILE A 65 -6.43 3.17 -3.91
CA ILE A 65 -5.04 3.48 -3.55
C ILE A 65 -4.31 2.16 -3.32
N ASP A 66 -3.29 1.90 -4.13
CA ASP A 66 -2.38 0.78 -3.89
C ASP A 66 -1.18 1.27 -3.08
N MET A 67 -1.09 0.82 -1.85
CA MET A 67 -0.04 1.23 -0.92
C MET A 67 1.27 0.45 -1.09
N ARG A 68 1.33 -0.50 -2.03
CA ARG A 68 2.50 -1.37 -2.18
C ARG A 68 2.72 -1.78 -3.62
N VAL A 69 3.31 -0.87 -4.38
CA VAL A 69 3.78 -1.21 -5.74
C VAL A 69 5.30 -1.30 -5.75
N GLN A 70 5.82 -2.17 -6.60
CA GLN A 70 7.24 -2.24 -6.90
C GLN A 70 7.50 -1.57 -8.25
N THR A 71 8.50 -0.71 -8.28
CA THR A 71 9.05 -0.20 -9.53
C THR A 71 10.47 -0.71 -9.69
N SER A 72 10.81 -1.15 -10.89
CA SER A 72 12.20 -1.49 -11.24
C SER A 72 12.92 -0.29 -11.85
N ASP A 73 12.33 0.89 -11.77
CA ASP A 73 12.87 2.15 -12.25
C ASP A 73 13.28 3.02 -11.03
N PRO A 74 14.55 3.41 -10.92
CA PRO A 74 15.64 3.15 -11.86
C PRO A 74 16.27 1.75 -11.73
N GLY A 75 16.98 1.34 -12.79
CA GLY A 75 17.94 0.26 -12.79
C GLY A 75 17.53 -1.04 -13.49
N ALA A 76 16.24 -1.28 -13.69
CA ALA A 76 15.77 -2.43 -14.47
C ALA A 76 14.42 -2.08 -15.14
N GLU A 77 14.39 -0.95 -15.84
CA GLU A 77 13.20 -0.37 -16.46
C GLU A 77 12.50 -1.34 -17.44
N GLN A 78 13.24 -2.27 -18.03
CA GLN A 78 12.68 -3.32 -18.90
C GLN A 78 11.75 -4.29 -18.17
N ARG A 79 11.83 -4.37 -16.83
CA ARG A 79 10.96 -5.25 -16.02
C ARG A 79 9.68 -4.55 -15.57
N ALA A 80 9.80 -3.33 -15.07
CA ALA A 80 8.67 -2.53 -14.59
C ALA A 80 9.01 -1.05 -14.64
N ALA A 81 8.91 -0.46 -15.85
CA ALA A 81 9.09 0.98 -16.03
C ALA A 81 7.93 1.75 -15.37
N LEU A 82 8.21 2.97 -14.92
CA LEU A 82 7.27 3.79 -14.19
C LEU A 82 6.00 4.10 -15.01
N ALA A 83 6.11 4.44 -16.30
CA ALA A 83 4.97 4.81 -17.12
C ALA A 83 3.99 3.64 -17.35
N PRO A 84 4.40 2.44 -17.79
CA PRO A 84 3.51 1.29 -17.87
C PRO A 84 2.84 0.94 -16.55
N LEU A 85 3.55 1.05 -15.41
CA LEU A 85 3.00 0.81 -14.08
C LEU A 85 1.83 1.75 -13.78
N LEU A 86 2.03 3.07 -14.00
CA LEU A 86 1.01 4.08 -13.70
C LEU A 86 -0.20 3.99 -14.66
N HIS A 87 0.03 3.63 -15.92
CA HIS A 87 -1.07 3.39 -16.87
C HIS A 87 -1.86 2.14 -16.50
N ALA A 88 -1.20 1.03 -16.14
CA ALA A 88 -1.86 -0.20 -15.71
C ALA A 88 -2.68 0.02 -14.42
N ALA A 89 -2.12 0.77 -13.46
CA ALA A 89 -2.82 1.16 -12.24
C ALA A 89 -4.10 1.95 -12.57
N ALA A 90 -4.01 2.98 -13.41
CA ALA A 90 -5.15 3.78 -13.81
C ALA A 90 -6.21 2.94 -14.54
N ALA A 91 -5.81 2.04 -15.43
CA ALA A 91 -6.72 1.12 -16.12
C ALA A 91 -7.46 0.17 -15.15
N GLY A 92 -6.83 -0.16 -14.01
CA GLY A 92 -7.44 -0.93 -12.92
C GLY A 92 -8.27 -0.11 -11.93
N GLY A 93 -8.46 1.20 -12.16
CA GLY A 93 -9.19 2.08 -11.24
C GLY A 93 -8.37 2.57 -10.05
N ILE A 94 -7.06 2.32 -10.04
CA ILE A 94 -6.14 2.82 -9.02
C ILE A 94 -5.69 4.21 -9.42
N THR A 95 -5.95 5.20 -8.57
CA THR A 95 -5.62 6.60 -8.83
C THR A 95 -4.33 7.05 -8.16
N ARG A 96 -3.90 6.31 -7.14
CA ARG A 96 -2.66 6.57 -6.39
C ARG A 96 -1.95 5.28 -6.07
N CYS A 97 -0.62 5.29 -6.23
CA CYS A 97 0.26 4.19 -5.86
C CYS A 97 1.30 4.69 -4.87
N VAL A 98 1.76 3.82 -3.98
CA VAL A 98 2.94 4.09 -3.16
C VAL A 98 4.01 3.05 -3.47
N ALA A 99 5.14 3.49 -4.01
CA ALA A 99 6.23 2.59 -4.37
C ALA A 99 7.11 2.25 -3.18
N LEU A 100 7.48 0.97 -3.10
CA LEU A 100 8.47 0.47 -2.15
C LEU A 100 9.87 1.01 -2.50
N PRO A 101 10.76 1.10 -1.50
CA PRO A 101 12.11 1.66 -1.71
C PRO A 101 13.12 0.66 -2.29
N ASP A 102 12.69 -0.52 -2.69
CA ASP A 102 13.53 -1.67 -3.11
C ASP A 102 13.95 -1.63 -4.59
N ALA A 103 13.92 -0.45 -5.21
CA ALA A 103 14.51 -0.21 -6.52
C ALA A 103 16.05 -0.43 -6.51
N ARG A 104 16.68 -0.39 -7.66
CA ARG A 104 18.14 -0.50 -7.80
C ARG A 104 18.69 0.71 -8.57
N PRO A 105 19.34 1.66 -7.90
CA PRO A 105 19.71 1.69 -6.47
C PRO A 105 18.49 1.81 -5.55
N VAL A 106 18.70 1.41 -4.27
CA VAL A 106 17.68 1.55 -3.20
C VAL A 106 17.34 3.03 -2.99
N ILE A 107 16.07 3.34 -2.71
CA ILE A 107 15.63 4.72 -2.43
C ILE A 107 15.92 5.04 -0.96
N ASP A 108 17.18 5.29 -0.62
CA ASP A 108 17.63 5.56 0.75
C ASP A 108 18.25 6.96 0.95
N ASP A 109 18.11 7.82 -0.04
CA ASP A 109 18.47 9.24 0.02
C ASP A 109 17.41 10.16 -0.60
N ALA A 110 17.48 11.46 -0.28
CA ALA A 110 16.54 12.47 -0.72
C ALA A 110 16.57 12.71 -2.23
N SER A 111 17.71 12.61 -2.87
CA SER A 111 17.87 12.89 -4.31
C SER A 111 17.12 11.88 -5.17
N MET A 112 17.03 10.64 -4.70
CA MET A 112 16.24 9.59 -5.34
C MET A 112 14.74 9.89 -5.27
N ILE A 113 14.26 10.35 -4.11
CA ILE A 113 12.85 10.78 -3.94
C ILE A 113 12.53 11.93 -4.90
N ASP A 114 13.36 12.98 -4.93
CA ASP A 114 13.15 14.14 -5.81
C ASP A 114 13.15 13.73 -7.29
N SER A 115 14.14 12.94 -7.70
CA SER A 115 14.28 12.49 -9.09
C SER A 115 13.09 11.70 -9.58
N LEU A 116 12.66 10.70 -8.82
CA LEU A 116 11.51 9.86 -9.18
C LEU A 116 10.20 10.66 -9.16
N SER A 117 10.01 11.51 -8.15
CA SER A 117 8.84 12.39 -8.06
C SER A 117 8.74 13.32 -9.27
N LEU A 118 9.85 13.95 -9.67
CA LEU A 118 9.89 14.83 -10.84
C LEU A 118 9.61 14.07 -12.14
N ARG A 119 10.14 12.87 -12.31
CA ARG A 119 9.86 12.03 -13.49
C ARG A 119 8.39 11.64 -13.56
N ALA A 120 7.79 11.31 -12.43
CA ALA A 120 6.39 10.91 -12.33
C ALA A 120 5.43 12.04 -12.74
N THR A 121 5.77 13.32 -12.51
CA THR A 121 4.90 14.45 -12.90
C THR A 121 4.70 14.58 -14.42
N ARG A 122 5.53 13.90 -15.21
CA ARG A 122 5.49 13.92 -16.69
C ARG A 122 4.73 12.75 -17.30
N ILE A 123 4.16 11.90 -16.45
CA ILE A 123 3.46 10.67 -16.88
C ILE A 123 1.98 10.85 -16.58
N ASP A 124 1.15 10.68 -17.60
CA ASP A 124 -0.29 10.58 -17.43
C ASP A 124 -0.65 9.21 -16.84
N GLY A 125 -1.61 9.19 -15.91
CA GLY A 125 -2.04 7.95 -15.26
C GLY A 125 -2.26 8.11 -13.76
N ALA A 126 -2.06 7.05 -13.00
CA ALA A 126 -2.12 7.10 -11.55
C ALA A 126 -0.97 7.95 -10.99
N ARG A 127 -1.21 8.63 -9.87
CA ARG A 127 -0.15 9.36 -9.17
C ARG A 127 0.67 8.39 -8.34
N ILE A 128 2.00 8.56 -8.34
CA ILE A 128 2.88 7.79 -7.49
C ILE A 128 3.39 8.62 -6.33
N PHE A 129 3.47 7.98 -5.18
CA PHE A 129 4.15 8.43 -3.96
C PHE A 129 5.24 7.43 -3.62
N LEU A 130 6.21 7.82 -2.81
CA LEU A 130 7.38 7.00 -2.54
C LEU A 130 7.54 6.77 -1.04
N TYR A 131 7.80 5.54 -0.65
CA TYR A 131 8.43 5.25 0.62
C TYR A 131 9.94 5.47 0.51
N GLY A 132 10.54 6.10 1.51
CA GLY A 132 11.97 6.06 1.71
C GLY A 132 12.39 4.76 2.40
N ALA A 133 13.61 4.29 2.16
CA ALA A 133 14.16 3.17 2.90
C ALA A 133 14.30 3.52 4.39
N ALA A 134 13.80 2.64 5.25
CA ALA A 134 13.94 2.82 6.70
C ALA A 134 15.39 2.64 7.15
N THR A 135 16.12 1.74 6.49
CA THR A 135 17.53 1.46 6.79
C THR A 135 18.39 1.58 5.54
N THR A 136 19.62 2.00 5.71
CA THR A 136 20.58 2.13 4.61
C THR A 136 20.72 0.80 3.84
N GLY A 137 20.53 0.87 2.53
CA GLY A 137 20.56 -0.30 1.66
C GLY A 137 19.58 -1.40 2.02
N LEU A 138 18.52 -1.11 2.80
CA LEU A 138 17.52 -2.07 3.30
C LEU A 138 18.14 -3.21 4.16
N GLN A 139 19.27 -2.95 4.83
CA GLN A 139 20.00 -3.99 5.57
C GLN A 139 19.45 -4.26 6.97
N GLY A 140 18.51 -3.45 7.49
CA GLY A 140 17.95 -3.61 8.84
C GLY A 140 18.93 -3.27 9.98
N LYS A 141 20.08 -2.64 9.70
CA LYS A 141 21.18 -2.41 10.66
C LYS A 141 21.33 -0.95 11.10
N ALA A 142 21.32 -0.03 10.16
CA ALA A 142 21.49 1.40 10.42
C ALA A 142 20.36 2.18 9.77
N MET A 143 19.84 3.20 10.46
CA MET A 143 18.81 4.08 9.90
C MET A 143 19.36 4.81 8.67
N ALA A 144 18.50 5.00 7.67
CA ALA A 144 18.77 5.87 6.53
C ALA A 144 18.51 7.35 6.92
N GLU A 145 18.66 8.25 5.96
CA GLU A 145 18.47 9.70 6.15
C GLU A 145 16.98 10.11 6.14
N LEU A 146 16.19 9.55 7.09
CA LEU A 146 14.71 9.69 7.09
C LEU A 146 14.25 11.15 7.03
N GLY A 147 14.89 12.04 7.80
CA GLY A 147 14.51 13.45 7.84
C GLY A 147 14.67 14.14 6.49
N MET A 148 15.77 13.86 5.79
CA MET A 148 16.03 14.41 4.45
C MET A 148 15.04 13.87 3.43
N MET A 149 14.77 12.57 3.45
CA MET A 149 13.78 11.94 2.58
C MET A 149 12.34 12.43 2.86
N ALA A 150 11.99 12.66 4.13
CA ALA A 150 10.69 13.26 4.48
C ALA A 150 10.55 14.66 3.90
N GLY A 151 11.61 15.49 3.98
CA GLY A 151 11.67 16.81 3.37
C GLY A 151 11.53 16.79 1.85
N ALA A 152 12.08 15.77 1.18
CA ALA A 152 11.95 15.53 -0.26
C ALA A 152 10.58 14.94 -0.67
N GLY A 153 9.68 14.64 0.28
CA GLY A 153 8.31 14.21 -0.02
C GLY A 153 8.04 12.73 0.17
N ALA A 154 8.93 11.96 0.83
CA ALA A 154 8.61 10.59 1.23
C ALA A 154 7.34 10.58 2.11
N VAL A 155 6.38 9.70 1.76
CA VAL A 155 5.10 9.61 2.47
C VAL A 155 5.16 8.72 3.72
N GLY A 156 6.19 7.92 3.84
CA GLY A 156 6.49 7.03 4.95
C GLY A 156 7.80 6.31 4.71
N PHE A 157 8.11 5.35 5.56
CA PHE A 157 9.36 4.58 5.46
C PHE A 157 9.08 3.09 5.51
N ALA A 158 9.80 2.33 4.69
CA ALA A 158 9.67 0.88 4.62
C ALA A 158 11.05 0.22 4.47
N ASN A 159 11.14 -1.04 4.81
CA ASN A 159 12.37 -1.82 4.57
C ASN A 159 12.22 -2.81 3.38
N GLY A 160 11.34 -2.46 2.43
CA GLY A 160 11.02 -3.30 1.28
C GLY A 160 10.33 -4.59 1.72
N THR A 161 10.85 -5.71 1.24
CA THR A 161 10.38 -7.07 1.57
C THR A 161 11.18 -7.72 2.69
N ARG A 162 11.96 -6.94 3.45
CA ARG A 162 12.82 -7.44 4.53
C ARG A 162 12.35 -6.91 5.87
N THR A 163 12.20 -7.82 6.81
CA THR A 163 11.88 -7.48 8.20
C THR A 163 13.07 -6.80 8.89
N ILE A 164 12.81 -5.73 9.63
CA ILE A 164 13.78 -5.15 10.55
C ILE A 164 13.81 -6.01 11.82
N MET A 165 14.78 -6.92 11.90
CA MET A 165 14.87 -7.91 12.98
C MET A 165 15.41 -7.32 14.28
N ASP A 166 16.32 -6.35 14.22
CA ASP A 166 16.90 -5.71 15.40
C ASP A 166 15.88 -4.80 16.10
N SER A 167 15.48 -5.17 17.31
CA SER A 167 14.48 -4.44 18.09
C SER A 167 14.96 -3.04 18.51
N LEU A 168 16.26 -2.81 18.67
CA LEU A 168 16.80 -1.48 18.99
C LEU A 168 16.73 -0.55 17.77
N VAL A 169 17.09 -1.07 16.60
CA VAL A 169 16.94 -0.35 15.33
C VAL A 169 15.46 -0.02 15.10
N MET A 170 14.57 -1.00 15.25
CA MET A 170 13.13 -0.82 15.10
C MET A 170 12.58 0.26 16.04
N ARG A 171 12.96 0.22 17.32
CA ARG A 171 12.54 1.23 18.30
C ARG A 171 13.00 2.63 17.91
N ARG A 172 14.26 2.77 17.46
CA ARG A 172 14.81 4.07 17.02
C ARG A 172 14.06 4.61 15.81
N LEU A 173 13.79 3.74 14.84
CA LEU A 173 13.00 4.08 13.64
C LEU A 173 11.61 4.55 14.00
N LEU A 174 10.88 3.81 14.83
CA LEU A 174 9.55 4.21 15.29
C LEU A 174 9.57 5.56 16.01
N SER A 175 10.54 5.79 16.93
CA SER A 175 10.67 7.07 17.63
C SER A 175 10.90 8.22 16.63
N TYR A 176 11.77 8.03 15.65
CA TYR A 176 12.07 9.07 14.67
C TYR A 176 10.92 9.29 13.67
N CYS A 177 10.28 8.23 13.22
CA CYS A 177 9.06 8.32 12.38
C CYS A 177 7.93 9.06 13.12
N SER A 178 7.79 8.85 14.43
CA SER A 178 6.81 9.60 15.23
C SER A 178 7.09 11.10 15.23
N MET A 179 8.35 11.51 15.36
CA MET A 179 8.76 12.94 15.28
C MET A 179 8.51 13.55 13.91
N LEU A 180 8.63 12.75 12.85
CA LEU A 180 8.40 13.18 11.46
C LEU A 180 6.92 13.09 11.06
N GLU A 181 6.05 12.58 11.93
CA GLU A 181 4.63 12.29 11.64
C GLU A 181 4.42 11.37 10.43
N LYS A 182 5.37 10.48 10.18
CA LYS A 182 5.35 9.53 9.06
C LYS A 182 5.12 8.11 9.55
N PRO A 183 4.36 7.27 8.80
CA PRO A 183 4.21 5.86 9.13
C PRO A 183 5.50 5.08 8.85
N LEU A 184 5.78 4.09 9.69
CA LEU A 184 6.73 3.03 9.42
C LEU A 184 5.97 1.79 8.95
N VAL A 185 6.30 1.31 7.75
CA VAL A 185 5.69 0.14 7.10
C VAL A 185 6.64 -1.05 7.25
N GLN A 186 6.16 -2.14 7.82
CA GLN A 186 6.95 -3.32 8.11
C GLN A 186 6.42 -4.54 7.36
N HIS A 187 7.30 -5.23 6.67
CA HIS A 187 7.11 -6.63 6.29
C HIS A 187 7.30 -7.50 7.53
N CYS A 188 6.25 -8.19 7.96
CA CYS A 188 6.23 -8.88 9.24
C CYS A 188 6.52 -10.37 9.04
N GLU A 189 7.79 -10.75 9.09
CA GLU A 189 8.20 -12.15 8.91
C GLU A 189 9.48 -12.43 9.69
N ASP A 190 9.48 -13.47 10.52
CA ASP A 190 10.71 -13.99 11.09
C ASP A 190 11.40 -14.89 10.07
N HIS A 191 12.44 -14.36 9.43
CA HIS A 191 13.17 -15.05 8.38
C HIS A 191 13.87 -16.33 8.85
N ALA A 192 14.15 -16.50 10.15
CA ALA A 192 14.75 -17.73 10.66
C ALA A 192 13.71 -18.86 10.72
N LEU A 193 12.45 -18.53 11.00
CA LEU A 193 11.36 -19.50 11.03
C LEU A 193 10.84 -19.87 9.63
N THR A 194 10.99 -18.98 8.66
CA THR A 194 10.49 -19.21 7.30
C THR A 194 11.57 -19.65 6.31
N ALA A 195 12.83 -19.78 6.79
CA ALA A 195 13.95 -20.16 5.94
C ALA A 195 13.71 -21.49 5.23
N GLY A 196 13.74 -21.45 3.88
CA GLY A 196 13.53 -22.63 3.04
C GLY A 196 12.08 -23.15 3.01
N SER A 197 11.11 -22.39 3.57
CA SER A 197 9.70 -22.77 3.47
C SER A 197 9.18 -22.63 2.04
N GLU A 198 8.29 -23.55 1.67
CA GLU A 198 7.69 -23.62 0.34
C GLU A 198 6.18 -23.36 0.37
N MET A 199 5.57 -23.45 1.55
CA MET A 199 4.16 -23.17 1.80
C MET A 199 3.93 -22.87 3.29
N ASN A 200 2.71 -22.54 3.71
CA ASN A 200 2.38 -22.45 5.12
C ASN A 200 2.44 -23.82 5.82
N GLU A 201 2.84 -23.83 7.09
CA GLU A 201 2.86 -25.03 7.92
C GLU A 201 1.43 -25.56 8.14
N SER A 202 1.19 -26.80 7.74
CA SER A 202 -0.12 -27.46 7.83
C SER A 202 0.00 -28.98 7.73
N GLU A 203 -1.11 -29.69 7.91
CA GLU A 203 -1.17 -31.13 7.63
C GLU A 203 -0.80 -31.42 6.16
N THR A 204 -1.18 -30.52 5.25
CA THR A 204 -0.88 -30.63 3.82
C THR A 204 0.62 -30.55 3.54
N SER A 205 1.32 -29.58 4.13
CA SER A 205 2.78 -29.44 3.98
C SER A 205 3.51 -30.69 4.49
N THR A 206 3.09 -31.19 5.65
CA THR A 206 3.66 -32.41 6.25
C THR A 206 3.41 -33.62 5.35
N ARG A 207 2.20 -33.79 4.82
CA ARG A 207 1.84 -34.90 3.93
C ARG A 207 2.66 -34.90 2.64
N TRP A 208 3.00 -33.72 2.13
CA TRP A 208 3.76 -33.58 0.88
C TRP A 208 5.28 -33.54 1.12
N GLY A 209 5.73 -33.55 2.37
CA GLY A 209 7.14 -33.47 2.70
C GLY A 209 7.76 -32.12 2.41
N LEU A 210 6.94 -31.06 2.36
CA LEU A 210 7.38 -29.68 2.13
C LEU A 210 7.63 -28.96 3.45
N ILE A 211 8.63 -28.09 3.45
CA ILE A 211 8.92 -27.25 4.61
C ILE A 211 7.84 -26.18 4.73
N GLY A 212 7.14 -26.15 5.87
CA GLY A 212 6.09 -25.20 6.15
C GLY A 212 6.58 -23.96 6.90
N ALA A 213 6.08 -22.76 6.51
CA ALA A 213 6.25 -21.53 7.27
C ALA A 213 5.21 -21.49 8.40
N PRO A 214 5.61 -21.43 9.68
CA PRO A 214 4.66 -21.37 10.78
C PRO A 214 3.98 -20.00 10.85
N ALA A 215 2.68 -19.95 11.11
CA ALA A 215 1.93 -18.70 11.29
C ALA A 215 2.52 -17.79 12.37
N ALA A 216 3.19 -18.36 13.36
CA ALA A 216 3.89 -17.64 14.41
C ALA A 216 4.99 -16.69 13.87
N ALA A 217 5.58 -17.01 12.72
CA ALA A 217 6.63 -16.18 12.12
C ALA A 217 6.15 -14.75 11.81
N GLU A 218 4.90 -14.59 11.41
CA GLU A 218 4.28 -13.28 11.17
C GLU A 218 3.83 -12.62 12.49
N ALA A 219 3.09 -13.36 13.31
CA ALA A 219 2.48 -12.84 14.53
C ALA A 219 3.52 -12.37 15.55
N MET A 220 4.62 -13.07 15.73
CA MET A 220 5.70 -12.71 16.66
C MET A 220 6.34 -11.37 16.31
N ILE A 221 6.57 -11.09 15.03
CA ILE A 221 7.12 -9.80 14.58
C ILE A 221 6.13 -8.68 14.85
N ILE A 222 4.85 -8.90 14.54
CA ILE A 222 3.79 -7.91 14.80
C ILE A 222 3.69 -7.63 16.30
N ASP A 223 3.61 -8.64 17.16
CA ASP A 223 3.48 -8.47 18.60
C ASP A 223 4.68 -7.72 19.19
N ARG A 224 5.92 -8.07 18.76
CA ARG A 224 7.13 -7.32 19.12
C ARG A 224 7.00 -5.83 18.76
N ASP A 225 6.60 -5.54 17.54
CA ASP A 225 6.52 -4.18 17.03
C ASP A 225 5.42 -3.38 17.74
N LEU A 226 4.28 -4.01 18.04
CA LEU A 226 3.20 -3.39 18.81
C LEU A 226 3.64 -2.99 20.22
N HIS A 227 4.49 -3.77 20.87
CA HIS A 227 5.10 -3.35 22.15
C HIS A 227 5.93 -2.08 22.00
N LEU A 228 6.67 -1.94 20.91
CA LEU A 228 7.47 -0.75 20.63
C LEU A 228 6.58 0.45 20.26
N VAL A 229 5.50 0.22 19.50
CA VAL A 229 4.52 1.26 19.14
C VAL A 229 3.86 1.86 20.38
N ARG A 230 3.48 1.04 21.37
CA ARG A 230 2.92 1.52 22.65
C ARG A 230 3.85 2.52 23.35
N THR A 231 5.15 2.32 23.26
CA THR A 231 6.14 3.17 23.94
C THR A 231 6.55 4.39 23.14
N THR A 232 6.42 4.37 21.83
CA THR A 232 6.88 5.44 20.93
C THR A 232 5.76 6.33 20.42
N GLY A 233 4.50 5.86 20.46
CA GLY A 233 3.35 6.55 19.87
C GLY A 233 3.40 6.67 18.35
N ALA A 234 4.25 5.89 17.69
CA ALA A 234 4.45 5.97 16.25
C ALA A 234 3.25 5.44 15.45
N ARG A 235 3.08 5.93 14.23
CA ARG A 235 2.20 5.32 13.24
C ARG A 235 2.89 4.08 12.67
N TYR A 236 2.25 2.94 12.79
CA TYR A 236 2.77 1.66 12.31
C TYR A 236 1.81 1.01 11.32
N HIS A 237 2.35 0.45 10.26
CA HIS A 237 1.59 -0.29 9.26
C HIS A 237 2.18 -1.69 9.08
N ALA A 238 1.42 -2.72 9.46
CA ALA A 238 1.77 -4.11 9.20
C ALA A 238 1.34 -4.46 7.78
N ALA A 239 2.31 -4.64 6.89
CA ALA A 239 2.05 -4.87 5.48
C ALA A 239 1.67 -6.33 5.20
N HIS A 240 0.67 -6.50 4.29
CA HIS A 240 0.24 -7.76 3.68
C HIS A 240 0.12 -8.94 4.65
N ILE A 241 -0.55 -8.71 5.78
CA ILE A 241 -0.81 -9.76 6.77
C ILE A 241 -1.62 -10.91 6.18
N SER A 242 -1.31 -12.13 6.59
CA SER A 242 -1.88 -13.34 6.00
C SER A 242 -2.43 -14.32 7.02
N THR A 243 -2.12 -14.15 8.31
CA THR A 243 -2.50 -15.11 9.36
C THR A 243 -3.61 -14.57 10.27
N ARG A 244 -4.37 -15.50 10.87
CA ARG A 244 -5.40 -15.17 11.86
C ARG A 244 -4.79 -14.46 13.07
N ASP A 245 -3.67 -14.96 13.57
CA ASP A 245 -3.03 -14.43 14.78
C ASP A 245 -2.55 -12.99 14.56
N ALA A 246 -2.05 -12.68 13.36
CA ALA A 246 -1.73 -11.31 12.95
C ALA A 246 -2.97 -10.40 12.99
N VAL A 247 -4.09 -10.85 12.40
CA VAL A 247 -5.36 -10.10 12.43
C VAL A 247 -5.80 -9.83 13.86
N ASP A 248 -5.72 -10.83 14.73
CA ASP A 248 -6.14 -10.70 16.13
C ASP A 248 -5.22 -9.75 16.93
N SER A 249 -3.91 -9.77 16.68
CA SER A 249 -2.97 -8.82 17.27
C SER A 249 -3.24 -7.39 16.83
N ILE A 250 -3.47 -7.16 15.53
CA ILE A 250 -3.80 -5.83 14.99
C ILE A 250 -5.15 -5.33 15.53
N ARG A 251 -6.15 -6.22 15.64
CA ARG A 251 -7.46 -5.87 16.20
C ARG A 251 -7.32 -5.39 17.65
N ARG A 252 -6.63 -6.16 18.49
CA ARG A 252 -6.36 -5.75 19.89
C ARG A 252 -5.65 -4.40 19.97
N ALA A 253 -4.63 -4.19 19.12
CA ALA A 253 -3.90 -2.92 19.10
C ALA A 253 -4.80 -1.72 18.70
N LYS A 254 -5.72 -1.92 17.76
CA LYS A 254 -6.71 -0.88 17.39
C LYS A 254 -7.71 -0.62 18.50
N ASP A 255 -8.19 -1.64 19.20
CA ASP A 255 -9.09 -1.51 20.34
C ASP A 255 -8.41 -0.77 21.52
N GLU A 256 -7.11 -0.92 21.67
CA GLU A 256 -6.28 -0.14 22.61
C GLU A 256 -6.06 1.33 22.17
N GLY A 257 -6.48 1.72 20.97
CA GLY A 257 -6.30 3.06 20.43
C GLY A 257 -4.92 3.34 19.85
N LEU A 258 -4.12 2.32 19.56
CA LEU A 258 -2.81 2.51 18.92
C LEU A 258 -2.97 2.96 17.46
N ALA A 259 -2.06 3.79 16.98
CA ALA A 259 -2.03 4.28 15.60
C ALA A 259 -1.50 3.20 14.64
N VAL A 260 -2.24 2.08 14.53
CA VAL A 260 -1.87 0.89 13.77
C VAL A 260 -2.84 0.67 12.62
N THR A 261 -2.30 0.36 11.45
CA THR A 261 -3.04 -0.08 10.27
C THR A 261 -2.41 -1.35 9.71
N ALA A 262 -3.14 -2.05 8.87
CA ALA A 262 -2.62 -3.21 8.15
C ALA A 262 -3.27 -3.30 6.77
N ASP A 263 -2.59 -3.95 5.84
CA ASP A 263 -3.14 -4.37 4.56
C ASP A 263 -3.06 -5.88 4.37
N THR A 264 -3.72 -6.39 3.35
CA THR A 264 -3.63 -7.76 2.86
C THR A 264 -3.79 -7.77 1.34
N ALA A 265 -3.53 -8.89 0.71
CA ALA A 265 -3.67 -9.04 -0.74
C ALA A 265 -4.69 -10.13 -1.11
N PRO A 266 -5.36 -10.04 -2.27
CA PRO A 266 -6.36 -11.01 -2.67
C PRO A 266 -5.94 -12.48 -2.54
N PRO A 267 -4.70 -12.89 -2.88
CA PRO A 267 -4.28 -14.27 -2.69
C PRO A 267 -4.41 -14.78 -1.26
N TYR A 268 -4.20 -13.93 -0.25
CA TYR A 268 -4.18 -14.33 1.16
C TYR A 268 -5.56 -14.64 1.75
N PHE A 269 -6.64 -14.12 1.16
CA PHE A 269 -7.99 -14.42 1.61
C PHE A 269 -8.80 -15.23 0.59
N MET A 270 -8.28 -15.42 -0.64
CA MET A 270 -8.93 -16.22 -1.69
C MET A 270 -8.36 -17.61 -1.83
N LEU A 271 -7.07 -17.80 -1.50
CA LEU A 271 -6.36 -19.06 -1.65
C LEU A 271 -5.95 -19.61 -0.29
N ASN A 272 -5.72 -20.90 -0.23
CA ASN A 272 -5.16 -21.62 0.92
C ASN A 272 -4.21 -22.73 0.43
N GLU A 273 -3.64 -23.49 1.34
CA GLU A 273 -2.70 -24.57 1.05
C GLU A 273 -3.27 -25.65 0.09
N LEU A 274 -4.60 -25.80 0.03
CA LEU A 274 -5.23 -26.76 -0.89
C LEU A 274 -5.21 -26.26 -2.35
N SER A 275 -4.93 -24.98 -2.57
CA SER A 275 -4.74 -24.41 -3.89
C SER A 275 -3.37 -24.76 -4.47
N ALA A 276 -2.43 -25.24 -3.67
CA ALA A 276 -1.17 -25.79 -4.13
C ALA A 276 -1.43 -27.14 -4.81
N VAL A 277 -0.98 -27.30 -6.07
CA VAL A 277 -1.16 -28.54 -6.82
C VAL A 277 0.15 -29.31 -6.91
N SER A 278 0.10 -30.57 -6.47
CA SER A 278 1.21 -31.51 -6.60
C SER A 278 1.52 -31.76 -8.08
N TYR A 279 2.79 -31.66 -8.46
CA TYR A 279 3.38 -32.05 -9.76
C TYR A 279 3.29 -31.11 -10.97
N THR A 280 2.44 -30.10 -11.02
CA THR A 280 2.35 -29.32 -12.26
C THR A 280 2.85 -27.89 -12.18
N HIS A 281 2.77 -27.21 -11.06
CA HIS A 281 3.40 -25.91 -10.82
C HIS A 281 3.37 -25.59 -9.31
N LEU A 282 4.44 -25.89 -8.60
CA LEU A 282 4.74 -25.34 -7.30
C LEU A 282 5.31 -23.90 -7.40
N THR A 283 5.07 -23.25 -8.49
CA THR A 283 5.08 -21.80 -8.48
C THR A 283 3.68 -21.32 -8.08
N LEU A 284 3.30 -21.57 -6.82
CA LEU A 284 2.50 -20.56 -6.18
C LEU A 284 3.18 -19.22 -6.52
N PRO A 285 2.41 -18.16 -6.81
CA PRO A 285 2.94 -16.82 -6.65
C PRO A 285 3.25 -16.68 -5.16
N THR A 286 4.30 -17.37 -4.75
CA THR A 286 4.93 -17.12 -3.47
C THR A 286 5.30 -15.66 -3.52
N ASN A 287 5.08 -14.96 -2.47
CA ASN A 287 5.43 -13.57 -2.26
C ASN A 287 6.94 -13.32 -2.28
N HIS A 288 7.64 -14.06 -3.10
CA HIS A 288 8.93 -13.67 -3.56
C HIS A 288 8.65 -12.79 -4.79
N PRO A 289 8.69 -11.47 -4.64
CA PRO A 289 8.86 -10.63 -5.80
C PRO A 289 10.12 -11.13 -6.47
N VAL A 290 9.96 -11.73 -7.62
CA VAL A 290 11.06 -12.06 -8.51
C VAL A 290 11.70 -10.77 -8.96
#